data_ef93971817d094b4b4352094142788ee
#
_entry.id   ef93971817d094b4b4352094142788ee
#
_cell.length_a   1.000
_cell.length_b   1.000
_cell.length_c   1.000
_cell.angle_alpha   90.00
_cell.angle_beta   90.00
_cell.angle_gamma   90.00
#
_symmetry.space_group_name_H-M   'P 1'
#
loop_
_entity.id
_entity.type
_entity.pdbx_description
1 polymer ?
#
loop_
_entity_poly.entity_id
_entity_poly.type
_entity_poly.pdbx_seq_one_letter_code
_entity_poly.pdbx_strand_id
1 'polypeptide(L)'
;NFGKRSFEDVKTDSDKWASRVESLIGKTDILLYPFGSDVGDWHPYTMENEKYAYLHELGFRYFCNVDSSQYWIQLGDDYLRQGRRNLDGYRMWKDMTAESEGRSRKLEDLFHAEDIFDKSRPTPVPDM
;
A
#
# COMPACT_ATOMS: atom_id res chain seq x y z
N ASN A 1 -9.40 -9.47 4.98
CA ASN A 1 -10.10 -8.35 4.38
C ASN A 1 -10.39 -7.30 5.45
N PHE A 2 -9.41 -6.43 5.69
CA PHE A 2 -9.36 -5.52 6.84
C PHE A 2 -10.52 -4.51 6.83
N GLY A 3 -10.77 -3.88 5.71
CA GLY A 3 -11.82 -2.87 5.58
C GLY A 3 -13.24 -3.39 5.82
N LYS A 4 -13.47 -4.69 5.56
CA LYS A 4 -14.79 -5.32 5.73
C LYS A 4 -15.03 -5.91 7.12
N ARG A 5 -14.02 -5.91 8.01
CA ARG A 5 -14.17 -6.39 9.38
C ARG A 5 -14.86 -5.36 10.26
N SER A 6 -15.45 -5.83 11.36
CA SER A 6 -15.93 -4.93 12.40
C SER A 6 -14.80 -4.13 13.03
N PHE A 7 -15.11 -3.05 13.71
CA PHE A 7 -14.12 -2.28 14.48
C PHE A 7 -13.44 -3.15 15.56
N GLU A 8 -14.23 -3.93 16.28
CA GLU A 8 -13.72 -4.83 17.33
C GLU A 8 -12.76 -5.90 16.79
N ASP A 9 -13.04 -6.43 15.60
CA ASP A 9 -12.13 -7.38 14.96
C ASP A 9 -10.80 -6.72 14.56
N VAL A 10 -10.86 -5.51 14.01
CA VAL A 10 -9.67 -4.73 13.64
C VAL A 10 -8.84 -4.43 14.87
N LYS A 11 -9.49 -3.97 15.95
CA LYS A 11 -8.86 -3.69 17.22
C LYS A 11 -8.18 -4.93 17.80
N THR A 12 -8.92 -6.01 17.92
CA THR A 12 -8.40 -7.28 18.48
C THR A 12 -7.19 -7.80 17.70
N ASP A 13 -7.24 -7.74 16.38
CA ASP A 13 -6.16 -8.21 15.50
C ASP A 13 -4.92 -7.32 15.64
N SER A 14 -5.10 -6.02 15.67
CA SER A 14 -4.02 -5.03 15.83
C SER A 14 -3.36 -5.13 17.23
N ASP A 15 -4.15 -5.28 18.28
CA ASP A 15 -3.64 -5.48 19.65
C ASP A 15 -2.81 -6.76 19.76
N LYS A 16 -3.27 -7.86 19.14
CA LYS A 16 -2.51 -9.11 19.08
C LYS A 16 -1.21 -8.95 18.31
N TRP A 17 -1.26 -8.23 17.22
CA TRP A 17 -0.06 -7.95 16.42
C TRP A 17 0.94 -7.13 17.25
N ALA A 18 0.51 -6.03 17.83
CA ALA A 18 1.36 -5.19 18.68
C ALA A 18 2.01 -5.98 19.81
N SER A 19 1.23 -6.77 20.55
CA SER A 19 1.75 -7.56 21.68
C SER A 19 2.76 -8.65 21.28
N ARG A 20 2.65 -9.20 20.07
CA ARG A 20 3.46 -10.34 19.62
C ARG A 20 4.63 -9.95 18.74
N VAL A 21 4.48 -8.91 17.95
CA VAL A 21 5.41 -8.55 16.89
C VAL A 21 6.25 -7.34 17.25
N GLU A 22 5.68 -6.30 17.84
CA GLU A 22 6.44 -5.11 18.24
C GLU A 22 7.59 -5.41 19.19
N SER A 23 7.42 -6.40 20.05
CA SER A 23 8.48 -6.83 20.95
C SER A 23 9.70 -7.43 20.23
N LEU A 24 9.51 -7.90 18.99
CA LEU A 24 10.54 -8.56 18.19
C LEU A 24 11.22 -7.61 17.20
N ILE A 25 10.45 -6.73 16.60
CA ILE A 25 10.94 -5.87 15.49
C ILE A 25 10.91 -4.37 15.82
N GLY A 26 10.37 -3.99 16.98
CA GLY A 26 10.11 -2.60 17.33
C GLY A 26 8.80 -2.07 16.76
N LYS A 27 8.48 -0.82 17.10
CA LYS A 27 7.29 -0.15 16.53
C LYS A 27 7.47 0.10 15.04
N THR A 28 6.39 -0.02 14.29
CA THR A 28 6.31 0.36 12.88
C THR A 28 5.17 1.35 12.67
N ASP A 29 5.37 2.28 11.78
CA ASP A 29 4.38 3.26 11.31
C ASP A 29 3.75 2.86 9.96
N ILE A 30 4.12 1.70 9.41
CA ILE A 30 3.68 1.19 8.11
C ILE A 30 2.66 0.07 8.31
N LEU A 31 1.49 0.23 7.69
CA LEU A 31 0.46 -0.80 7.60
C LEU A 31 0.25 -1.25 6.16
N LEU A 32 0.31 -2.55 5.95
CA LEU A 32 -0.01 -3.16 4.66
C LEU A 32 -1.37 -3.84 4.73
N TYR A 33 -2.33 -3.38 3.91
CA TYR A 33 -3.64 -4.03 3.84
C TYR A 33 -3.59 -5.31 3.00
N PRO A 34 -3.90 -6.47 3.60
CA PRO A 34 -4.03 -7.70 2.84
C PRO A 34 -5.20 -7.60 1.85
N PHE A 35 -5.00 -8.09 0.64
CA PHE A 35 -6.03 -8.17 -0.41
C PHE A 35 -6.64 -6.82 -0.84
N GLY A 36 -5.94 -5.72 -0.59
CA GLY A 36 -6.36 -4.40 -1.04
C GLY A 36 -7.61 -3.82 -0.40
N SER A 37 -8.07 -4.37 0.71
CA SER A 37 -9.25 -3.88 1.41
C SER A 37 -8.86 -3.01 2.59
N ASP A 38 -8.83 -1.73 2.37
CA ASP A 38 -8.51 -0.74 3.39
C ASP A 38 -9.72 -0.25 4.20
N VAL A 39 -9.44 0.53 5.22
CA VAL A 39 -10.48 1.02 6.14
C VAL A 39 -11.24 2.23 5.61
N GLY A 40 -10.74 2.90 4.58
CA GLY A 40 -11.36 4.10 4.00
C GLY A 40 -12.19 3.85 2.75
N ASP A 41 -12.18 2.64 2.22
CA ASP A 41 -12.94 2.25 1.02
C ASP A 41 -12.84 3.32 -0.11
N TRP A 42 -11.60 3.68 -0.49
CA TRP A 42 -11.24 4.71 -1.48
C TRP A 42 -11.44 6.18 -1.06
N HIS A 43 -12.17 6.45 0.02
CA HIS A 43 -12.30 7.80 0.55
C HIS A 43 -11.06 8.23 1.34
N PRO A 44 -10.77 9.53 1.39
CA PRO A 44 -9.73 10.05 2.29
C PRO A 44 -9.98 9.62 3.73
N TYR A 45 -8.89 9.38 4.47
CA TYR A 45 -9.01 9.05 5.89
C TYR A 45 -9.35 10.30 6.69
N THR A 46 -10.30 10.15 7.58
CA THR A 46 -10.69 11.17 8.56
C THR A 46 -10.80 10.55 9.94
N MET A 47 -10.63 11.34 10.98
CA MET A 47 -10.76 10.87 12.38
C MET A 47 -12.18 10.42 12.74
N GLU A 48 -13.17 10.69 11.89
CA GLU A 48 -14.54 10.18 12.03
C GLU A 48 -14.62 8.67 11.69
N ASN A 49 -13.65 8.16 10.92
CA ASN A 49 -13.54 6.73 10.69
C ASN A 49 -12.87 6.08 11.91
N GLU A 50 -13.65 5.39 12.73
CA GLU A 50 -13.19 4.77 13.98
C GLU A 50 -12.02 3.80 13.79
N LYS A 51 -11.99 3.06 12.67
CA LYS A 51 -10.89 2.14 12.36
C LYS A 51 -9.60 2.90 12.05
N TYR A 52 -9.70 3.97 11.25
CA TYR A 52 -8.54 4.80 10.97
C TYR A 52 -8.06 5.50 12.23
N ALA A 53 -8.95 6.11 12.99
CA ALA A 53 -8.61 6.80 14.23
C ALA A 53 -7.83 5.89 15.19
N TYR A 54 -8.28 4.64 15.34
CA TYR A 54 -7.61 3.66 16.16
C TYR A 54 -6.21 3.25 15.61
N LEU A 55 -6.11 3.00 14.30
CA LEU A 55 -4.81 2.70 13.69
C LEU A 55 -3.83 3.88 13.79
N HIS A 56 -4.34 5.09 13.66
CA HIS A 56 -3.58 6.31 13.85
C HIS A 56 -3.08 6.46 15.30
N GLU A 57 -3.90 6.15 16.30
CA GLU A 57 -3.52 6.12 17.72
C GLU A 57 -2.40 5.11 18.00
N LEU A 58 -2.42 3.95 17.32
CA LEU A 58 -1.34 2.96 17.38
C LEU A 58 -0.03 3.44 16.74
N GLY A 59 -0.05 4.54 16.00
CA GLY A 59 1.13 5.16 15.41
C GLY A 59 1.31 4.91 13.91
N PHE A 60 0.37 4.25 13.24
CA PHE A 60 0.46 4.05 11.79
C PHE A 60 0.25 5.36 11.04
N ARG A 61 1.12 5.61 10.05
CA ARG A 61 1.11 6.81 9.20
C ARG A 61 1.20 6.48 7.72
N TYR A 62 1.78 5.34 7.38
CA TYR A 62 1.95 4.88 6.00
C TYR A 62 1.05 3.69 5.74
N PHE A 63 0.09 3.87 4.83
CA PHE A 63 -0.91 2.86 4.52
C PHE A 63 -0.73 2.35 3.09
N CYS A 64 -0.35 1.08 2.96
CA CYS A 64 -0.07 0.46 1.68
C CYS A 64 -1.23 -0.45 1.27
N ASN A 65 -1.91 -0.07 0.20
CA ASN A 65 -2.97 -0.85 -0.41
C ASN A 65 -2.44 -1.72 -1.56
N VAL A 66 -3.25 -2.65 -2.03
CA VAL A 66 -2.98 -3.41 -3.26
C VAL A 66 -3.96 -2.94 -4.31
N ASP A 67 -3.43 -2.38 -5.40
CA ASP A 67 -4.21 -2.02 -6.56
C ASP A 67 -3.65 -2.74 -7.78
N SER A 68 -4.50 -3.44 -8.50
CA SER A 68 -4.10 -4.16 -9.70
C SER A 68 -4.10 -3.30 -10.95
N SER A 69 -4.73 -2.13 -10.90
CA SER A 69 -4.94 -1.27 -12.06
C SER A 69 -3.99 -0.09 -12.12
N GLN A 70 -3.67 0.51 -10.99
CA GLN A 70 -2.88 1.74 -10.92
C GLN A 70 -1.99 1.76 -9.68
N TYR A 71 -0.86 2.45 -9.78
CA TYR A 71 -0.18 2.99 -8.63
C TYR A 71 -0.73 4.40 -8.38
N TRP A 72 -0.91 4.75 -7.13
CA TRP A 72 -1.39 6.07 -6.72
C TRP A 72 -0.88 6.40 -5.33
N ILE A 73 -0.77 7.69 -5.07
CA ILE A 73 -0.38 8.22 -3.76
C ILE A 73 -1.42 9.26 -3.36
N GLN A 74 -1.87 9.15 -2.12
CA GLN A 74 -2.71 10.14 -1.46
C GLN A 74 -1.99 10.63 -0.21
N LEU A 75 -1.82 11.93 -0.12
CA LEU A 75 -1.29 12.60 1.06
C LEU A 75 -2.47 13.18 1.84
N GLY A 76 -2.55 12.84 3.12
CA GLY A 76 -3.36 13.53 4.10
C GLY A 76 -2.50 14.46 4.95
N ASP A 77 -3.09 15.08 5.97
CA ASP A 77 -2.38 16.03 6.84
C ASP A 77 -1.21 15.35 7.58
N ASP A 78 -1.39 14.11 8.03
CA ASP A 78 -0.37 13.36 8.75
C ASP A 78 -0.29 11.88 8.38
N TYR A 79 -0.79 11.53 7.19
CA TYR A 79 -0.64 10.18 6.64
C TYR A 79 -0.27 10.20 5.16
N LEU A 80 0.35 9.10 4.72
CA LEU A 80 0.52 8.77 3.32
C LEU A 80 -0.20 7.44 3.05
N ARG A 81 -1.01 7.41 2.01
CA ARG A 81 -1.67 6.21 1.52
C ARG A 81 -1.25 5.97 0.08
N GLN A 82 -0.85 4.73 -0.22
CA GLN A 82 -0.39 4.39 -1.57
C GLN A 82 -0.95 3.06 -2.05
N GLY A 83 -1.26 3.01 -3.33
CA GLY A 83 -1.52 1.78 -4.06
C GLY A 83 -0.22 1.09 -4.41
N ARG A 84 -0.14 -0.23 -4.22
CA ARG A 84 0.98 -1.06 -4.63
C ARG A 84 0.53 -2.00 -5.74
N ARG A 85 1.36 -2.14 -6.73
CA ARG A 85 1.16 -3.11 -7.80
C ARG A 85 1.99 -4.35 -7.52
N ASN A 86 1.35 -5.52 -7.61
CA ASN A 86 2.07 -6.77 -7.48
C ASN A 86 2.83 -7.08 -8.78
N LEU A 87 4.14 -7.29 -8.64
CA LEU A 87 5.02 -7.75 -9.71
C LEU A 87 5.49 -9.15 -9.34
N ASP A 88 5.02 -10.13 -10.07
CA ASP A 88 5.51 -11.50 -10.01
C ASP A 88 5.82 -12.03 -11.42
N GLY A 89 6.55 -13.13 -11.50
CA GLY A 89 6.97 -13.70 -12.79
C GLY A 89 5.80 -14.05 -13.70
N TYR A 90 4.65 -14.45 -13.14
CA TYR A 90 3.45 -14.76 -13.93
C TYR A 90 2.84 -13.49 -14.53
N ARG A 91 2.79 -12.39 -13.78
CA ARG A 91 2.32 -11.09 -14.29
C ARG A 91 3.26 -10.53 -15.33
N MET A 92 4.56 -10.61 -15.08
CA MET A 92 5.55 -10.20 -16.09
C MET A 92 5.37 -10.98 -17.38
N TRP A 93 5.25 -12.30 -17.29
CA TRP A 93 5.01 -13.15 -18.47
C TRP A 93 3.70 -12.77 -19.17
N LYS A 94 2.61 -12.55 -18.44
CA LYS A 94 1.32 -12.12 -19.02
C LYS A 94 1.42 -10.78 -19.74
N ASP A 95 2.13 -9.83 -19.19
CA ASP A 95 2.25 -8.51 -19.79
C ASP A 95 3.18 -8.53 -21.00
N MET A 96 4.25 -9.32 -20.97
CA MET A 96 5.11 -9.56 -22.13
C MET A 96 4.37 -10.26 -23.28
N THR A 97 3.52 -11.24 -22.97
CA THR A 97 2.72 -11.93 -23.99
C THR A 97 1.53 -11.10 -24.46
N ALA A 98 1.01 -10.20 -23.65
CA ALA A 98 -0.10 -9.32 -24.01
C ALA A 98 0.23 -8.40 -25.18
N GLU A 99 1.48 -7.99 -25.33
CA GLU A 99 1.93 -7.20 -26.47
C GLU A 99 1.85 -7.97 -27.79
N SER A 100 2.33 -9.22 -27.78
CA SER A 100 2.28 -10.07 -28.98
C SER A 100 0.84 -10.35 -29.43
N GLU A 101 -0.14 -10.19 -28.53
CA GLU A 101 -1.56 -10.37 -28.79
C GLU A 101 -2.32 -9.04 -28.98
N GLY A 102 -1.62 -7.91 -29.07
CA GLY A 102 -2.21 -6.57 -29.25
C GLY A 102 -3.03 -6.06 -28.07
N ARG A 103 -2.82 -6.63 -26.88
CA ARG A 103 -3.47 -6.19 -25.64
C ARG A 103 -2.63 -5.14 -24.92
N SER A 104 -3.28 -4.27 -24.15
CA SER A 104 -2.61 -3.25 -23.35
C SER A 104 -1.61 -3.83 -22.34
N ARG A 105 -0.39 -3.33 -22.39
CA ARG A 105 0.68 -3.66 -21.44
C ARG A 105 0.52 -2.87 -20.17
N LYS A 106 0.41 -3.55 -19.04
CA LYS A 106 0.38 -2.90 -17.73
C LYS A 106 1.76 -2.70 -17.10
N LEU A 107 2.79 -3.39 -17.60
CA LEU A 107 4.17 -3.22 -17.14
C LEU A 107 4.90 -2.06 -17.82
N GLU A 108 4.46 -1.62 -18.97
CA GLU A 108 5.05 -0.48 -19.67
C GLU A 108 5.05 0.77 -18.78
N ASP A 109 3.97 0.97 -18.02
CA ASP A 109 3.86 2.04 -17.02
C ASP A 109 4.90 1.94 -15.88
N LEU A 110 5.55 0.81 -15.71
CA LEU A 110 6.53 0.58 -14.65
C LEU A 110 7.98 0.71 -15.14
N PHE A 111 8.21 0.59 -16.45
CA PHE A 111 9.54 0.73 -17.03
C PHE A 111 9.89 2.17 -17.41
N HIS A 112 8.94 3.06 -17.41
CA HIS A 112 9.18 4.49 -17.43
C HIS A 112 9.52 4.99 -16.02
N ALA A 113 10.57 4.42 -15.43
CA ALA A 113 11.07 4.85 -14.12
C ALA A 113 11.40 6.36 -14.10
N GLU A 114 11.64 6.91 -15.26
CA GLU A 114 11.92 8.35 -15.45
C GLU A 114 10.70 9.20 -15.12
N ASP A 115 9.50 8.69 -15.33
CA ASP A 115 8.23 9.37 -15.00
C ASP A 115 7.88 9.24 -13.51
N ILE A 116 8.44 8.22 -12.83
CA ILE A 116 8.16 7.93 -11.43
C ILE A 116 9.23 8.52 -10.52
N PHE A 117 10.50 8.49 -10.96
CA PHE A 117 11.62 8.99 -10.20
C PHE A 117 12.08 10.34 -10.78
N ASP A 118 11.79 11.38 -10.05
CA ASP A 118 12.40 12.68 -10.32
C ASP A 118 13.92 12.58 -10.09
N LYS A 119 14.68 12.52 -11.18
CA LYS A 119 16.15 12.44 -11.16
C LYS A 119 16.81 13.66 -10.48
N SER A 120 16.05 14.74 -10.28
CA SER A 120 16.53 15.92 -9.54
C SER A 120 16.48 15.71 -8.03
N ARG A 121 15.77 14.71 -7.53
CA ARG A 121 15.80 14.37 -6.11
C ARG A 121 17.05 13.59 -5.77
N PRO A 122 17.79 14.00 -4.73
CA PRO A 122 18.87 13.20 -4.19
C PRO A 122 18.30 12.00 -3.42
N THR A 123 17.77 11.04 -4.15
CA THR A 123 17.43 9.74 -3.57
C THR A 123 18.69 8.90 -3.63
N PRO A 124 19.13 8.31 -2.51
CA PRO A 124 20.13 7.27 -2.55
C PRO A 124 19.48 6.02 -3.20
N VAL A 125 19.45 5.99 -4.54
CA VAL A 125 19.24 4.74 -5.26
C VAL A 125 20.58 4.03 -5.18
N PRO A 126 20.65 2.83 -4.59
CA PRO A 126 21.87 2.05 -4.64
C PRO A 126 22.26 1.87 -6.10
N ASP A 127 23.51 2.13 -6.42
CA ASP A 127 24.09 1.75 -7.72
C ASP A 127 23.88 0.25 -7.88
N MET A 128 23.08 -0.14 -8.85
CA MET A 128 22.89 -1.54 -9.22
C MET A 128 23.98 -1.97 -10.20
#